data_7d392952bc03fa58a58645ff28e392e2
#
_entry.id   7d392952bc03fa58a58645ff28e392e2
#
_cell.length_a   1.000
_cell.length_b   1.000
_cell.length_c   1.000
_cell.angle_alpha   90.00
_cell.angle_beta   90.00
_cell.angle_gamma   90.00
#
_symmetry.space_group_name_H-M   'P 1'
#
loop_
_entity.id
_entity.type
_entity.pdbx_description
1 polymer ?
#
loop_
_entity_poly.entity_id
_entity_poly.type
_entity_poly.pdbx_seq_one_letter_code
_entity_poly.pdbx_strand_id
1 'polypeptide(L)'
;MPKMKISKLMFYSTVLTSVMLSSCSQHPQTHSTVENTASNYAQKAATYWTEQPFCSGRYQINLPSNCISGTGWLKYNGWQIRVRPDYWNLEVESVLEVKEKGYNGNESFIENRTIIPNKAIAMVTQAPGSWKHSVSKHLKGMIYYVDFYFRLGKNDAYSIRTLASIMPVNGKAPPNLKQLEKSKVDEAIGLIRNNFFDKLRDRKDTEMPQQQGVCLTEGFIADNGSEPFFGSAGIKIKDYKDVYVELTTGGALEEGDKPLLERDLFAKDSALDKLLSWAKYSTIRKGKRNINGMAGSEKLVKWQGNRYLFIWEKDDGSVKFKMTFSANEKNTKGSPLSEKEALTAWNTILPTLKKRL
;
A
#
# COMPACT_ATOMS: atom_id res chain seq x y z
N MET A 1 26.35 1.74 55.06
CA MET A 1 27.78 1.45 55.02
C MET A 1 27.98 -0.07 54.98
N PRO A 2 28.68 -0.65 54.04
CA PRO A 2 30.14 -0.54 53.88
C PRO A 2 30.53 -0.28 52.41
N LYS A 3 31.76 0.23 52.30
CA LYS A 3 32.51 0.59 51.10
C LYS A 3 33.09 -0.67 50.42
N MET A 4 32.99 -0.77 49.12
CA MET A 4 33.68 -1.78 48.34
C MET A 4 34.76 -1.12 47.48
N LYS A 5 35.99 -1.65 47.61
CA LYS A 5 37.25 -1.18 47.03
C LYS A 5 37.33 -1.57 45.56
N ILE A 6 37.78 -0.62 44.75
CA ILE A 6 38.15 -0.83 43.34
C ILE A 6 39.61 -1.30 43.31
N SER A 7 39.83 -2.49 42.72
CA SER A 7 41.15 -3.02 42.44
C SER A 7 41.52 -2.68 40.96
N LYS A 8 42.67 -1.99 40.79
CA LYS A 8 43.32 -1.72 39.51
C LYS A 8 44.04 -3.00 39.08
N LEU A 9 43.78 -3.42 37.83
CA LEU A 9 44.70 -4.38 37.16
C LEU A 9 45.33 -3.67 35.96
N MET A 10 46.62 -3.50 36.07
CA MET A 10 47.49 -3.13 34.94
C MET A 10 47.78 -4.36 34.09
N PHE A 11 47.68 -4.23 32.77
CA PHE A 11 48.26 -5.20 31.85
C PHE A 11 49.34 -4.53 30.99
N TYR A 12 50.48 -5.14 31.00
CA TYR A 12 51.68 -4.78 30.25
C TYR A 12 51.53 -5.06 28.76
N SER A 13 51.95 -4.12 27.96
CA SER A 13 52.13 -4.23 26.53
C SER A 13 53.51 -4.81 26.23
N THR A 14 53.59 -5.91 25.49
CA THR A 14 54.84 -6.40 24.87
C THR A 14 54.75 -6.22 23.37
N VAL A 15 55.62 -5.35 22.89
CA VAL A 15 55.87 -5.14 21.44
C VAL A 15 56.80 -6.24 20.96
N LEU A 16 56.38 -7.01 19.96
CA LEU A 16 57.26 -7.90 19.18
C LEU A 16 57.29 -7.41 17.74
N THR A 17 58.41 -6.82 17.37
CA THR A 17 58.82 -6.46 16.00
C THR A 17 59.32 -7.74 15.32
N SER A 18 58.67 -8.18 14.26
CA SER A 18 59.20 -9.18 13.34
C SER A 18 59.38 -8.58 11.95
N VAL A 19 60.62 -8.41 11.58
CA VAL A 19 61.07 -8.09 10.22
C VAL A 19 60.95 -9.39 9.39
N MET A 20 60.21 -9.36 8.30
CA MET A 20 60.28 -10.41 7.28
C MET A 20 60.58 -9.79 5.92
N LEU A 21 61.61 -10.36 5.36
CA LEU A 21 62.21 -10.04 4.06
C LEU A 21 61.28 -10.36 2.90
N SER A 22 61.25 -9.44 1.94
CA SER A 22 60.66 -9.56 0.62
C SER A 22 61.29 -10.69 -0.21
N SER A 23 60.42 -11.55 -0.76
CA SER A 23 60.72 -12.31 -1.97
C SER A 23 59.67 -11.96 -3.02
N CYS A 24 60.10 -11.25 -4.06
CA CYS A 24 59.32 -11.07 -5.30
C CYS A 24 59.17 -12.43 -5.99
N SER A 25 57.96 -12.94 -6.04
CA SER A 25 57.58 -13.91 -7.06
C SER A 25 56.45 -13.29 -7.91
N GLN A 26 56.77 -13.03 -9.16
CA GLN A 26 55.81 -12.61 -10.19
C GLN A 26 54.82 -13.74 -10.41
N HIS A 27 53.58 -13.55 -9.98
CA HIS A 27 52.44 -14.38 -10.40
C HIS A 27 51.68 -13.65 -11.51
N PRO A 28 51.32 -14.36 -12.58
CA PRO A 28 50.56 -13.75 -13.68
C PRO A 28 49.20 -13.29 -13.21
N GLN A 29 48.85 -12.06 -13.59
CA GLN A 29 47.58 -11.42 -13.32
C GLN A 29 46.41 -12.23 -13.93
N THR A 30 45.61 -12.87 -13.08
CA THR A 30 44.26 -13.38 -13.41
C THR A 30 43.17 -12.43 -12.93
N HIS A 31 43.38 -11.11 -13.21
CA HIS A 31 42.41 -10.09 -12.76
C HIS A 31 41.17 -9.90 -13.64
N SER A 32 41.12 -10.51 -14.86
CA SER A 32 40.03 -10.21 -15.79
C SER A 32 38.73 -11.05 -15.63
N THR A 33 38.81 -12.22 -14.99
CA THR A 33 37.66 -13.13 -14.89
C THR A 33 36.72 -12.82 -13.71
N VAL A 34 37.26 -12.25 -12.60
CA VAL A 34 36.42 -11.98 -11.40
C VAL A 34 35.61 -10.71 -11.57
N GLU A 35 36.15 -9.69 -12.22
CA GLU A 35 35.41 -8.43 -12.50
C GLU A 35 34.27 -8.65 -13.48
N ASN A 36 34.47 -9.47 -14.52
CA ASN A 36 33.44 -9.79 -15.50
C ASN A 36 32.29 -10.59 -14.90
N THR A 37 32.55 -11.52 -13.97
CA THR A 37 31.48 -12.28 -13.31
C THR A 37 30.67 -11.42 -12.33
N ALA A 38 31.28 -10.53 -11.57
CA ALA A 38 30.59 -9.62 -10.68
C ALA A 38 29.73 -8.60 -11.45
N SER A 39 30.23 -8.08 -12.58
CA SER A 39 29.49 -7.18 -13.47
C SER A 39 28.28 -7.88 -14.09
N ASN A 40 28.43 -9.10 -14.58
CA ASN A 40 27.34 -9.89 -15.15
C ASN A 40 26.28 -10.24 -14.12
N TYR A 41 26.66 -10.56 -12.88
CA TYR A 41 25.69 -10.82 -11.80
C TYR A 41 24.91 -9.57 -11.44
N ALA A 42 25.57 -8.42 -11.30
CA ALA A 42 24.94 -7.15 -11.00
C ALA A 42 23.96 -6.73 -12.13
N GLN A 43 24.37 -6.89 -13.37
CA GLN A 43 23.53 -6.60 -14.54
C GLN A 43 22.30 -7.53 -14.61
N LYS A 44 22.48 -8.83 -14.38
CA LYS A 44 21.38 -9.81 -14.33
C LYS A 44 20.43 -9.52 -13.19
N ALA A 45 20.94 -9.15 -12.00
CA ALA A 45 20.12 -8.74 -10.88
C ALA A 45 19.34 -7.45 -11.17
N ALA A 46 19.98 -6.46 -11.81
CA ALA A 46 19.34 -5.22 -12.20
C ALA A 46 18.18 -5.47 -13.19
N THR A 47 18.41 -6.31 -14.21
CA THR A 47 17.36 -6.70 -15.17
C THR A 47 16.19 -7.40 -14.48
N TYR A 48 16.45 -8.37 -13.61
CA TYR A 48 15.41 -9.07 -12.87
C TYR A 48 14.53 -8.13 -12.04
N TRP A 49 15.15 -7.23 -11.28
CA TRP A 49 14.41 -6.36 -10.36
C TRP A 49 13.62 -5.22 -11.05
N THR A 50 13.90 -4.91 -12.31
CA THR A 50 13.30 -3.78 -13.04
C THR A 50 12.74 -4.16 -14.41
N GLU A 51 12.35 -5.40 -14.58
CA GLU A 51 11.97 -5.97 -15.88
C GLU A 51 10.71 -5.33 -16.47
N GLN A 52 9.73 -5.02 -15.62
CA GLN A 52 8.45 -4.50 -16.08
C GLN A 52 8.03 -3.22 -15.36
N PRO A 53 7.50 -2.23 -16.09
CA PRO A 53 6.88 -1.08 -15.49
C PRO A 53 5.57 -1.47 -14.81
N PHE A 54 5.36 -0.93 -13.62
CA PHE A 54 4.16 -1.04 -12.82
C PHE A 54 3.62 0.35 -12.49
N CYS A 55 2.31 0.54 -12.59
CA CYS A 55 1.64 1.79 -12.33
C CYS A 55 0.72 1.69 -11.12
N SER A 56 0.85 2.61 -10.17
CA SER A 56 -0.06 2.75 -9.02
C SER A 56 -0.31 4.22 -8.72
N GLY A 57 -1.58 4.59 -8.58
CA GLY A 57 -1.93 5.98 -8.46
C GLY A 57 -1.44 6.80 -9.65
N ARG A 58 -0.75 7.90 -9.36
CA ARG A 58 -0.13 8.77 -10.38
C ARG A 58 1.37 8.51 -10.56
N TYR A 59 1.85 7.35 -10.13
CA TYR A 59 3.27 7.02 -10.15
C TYR A 59 3.52 5.71 -10.89
N GLN A 60 4.70 5.55 -11.39
CA GLN A 60 5.20 4.31 -11.95
C GLN A 60 6.52 3.91 -11.31
N ILE A 61 6.77 2.61 -11.27
CA ILE A 61 7.99 1.99 -10.78
C ILE A 61 8.23 0.72 -11.59
N ASN A 62 9.48 0.32 -11.77
CA ASN A 62 9.78 -0.94 -12.43
C ASN A 62 9.94 -2.05 -11.38
N LEU A 63 9.38 -3.21 -11.67
CA LEU A 63 9.34 -4.38 -10.79
C LEU A 63 9.64 -5.66 -11.59
N PRO A 64 9.92 -6.80 -10.93
CA PRO A 64 9.99 -8.09 -11.61
C PRO A 64 8.68 -8.45 -12.33
N SER A 65 8.79 -9.15 -13.47
CA SER A 65 7.64 -9.54 -14.29
C SER A 65 6.67 -10.49 -13.61
N ASN A 66 7.14 -11.23 -12.62
CA ASN A 66 6.38 -12.23 -11.89
C ASN A 66 5.69 -11.69 -10.61
N CYS A 67 5.37 -10.40 -10.58
CA CYS A 67 4.66 -9.78 -9.47
C CYS A 67 3.16 -10.08 -9.52
N ILE A 68 2.56 -10.15 -8.31
CA ILE A 68 1.11 -10.10 -8.10
C ILE A 68 0.82 -8.81 -7.37
N SER A 69 0.05 -7.94 -8.01
CA SER A 69 -0.42 -6.71 -7.38
C SER A 69 -1.76 -6.92 -6.69
N GLY A 70 -2.01 -6.12 -5.67
CA GLY A 70 -3.30 -5.97 -5.04
C GLY A 70 -3.46 -4.54 -4.54
N THR A 71 -4.58 -3.94 -4.82
CA THR A 71 -4.92 -2.63 -4.25
C THR A 71 -5.47 -2.86 -2.84
N GLY A 72 -4.92 -2.18 -1.85
CA GLY A 72 -5.42 -2.27 -0.48
C GLY A 72 -6.72 -1.50 -0.33
N TRP A 73 -6.65 -0.20 -0.17
CA TRP A 73 -7.79 0.71 -0.16
C TRP A 73 -7.41 1.98 -0.92
N LEU A 74 -8.40 2.66 -1.42
CA LEU A 74 -8.17 3.88 -2.16
C LEU A 74 -9.29 4.89 -1.93
N LYS A 75 -8.93 6.16 -2.08
CA LYS A 75 -9.82 7.30 -2.04
C LYS A 75 -9.60 8.12 -3.30
N TYR A 76 -10.64 8.41 -4.03
CA TYR A 76 -10.59 9.21 -5.23
C TYR A 76 -11.70 10.25 -5.21
N ASN A 77 -11.35 11.52 -5.37
CA ASN A 77 -12.28 12.65 -5.37
C ASN A 77 -13.30 12.58 -4.23
N GLY A 78 -12.83 12.30 -3.01
CA GLY A 78 -13.66 12.14 -1.82
C GLY A 78 -14.35 10.77 -1.65
N TRP A 79 -14.42 9.94 -2.70
CA TRP A 79 -15.00 8.61 -2.64
C TRP A 79 -14.04 7.60 -2.03
N GLN A 80 -14.49 6.90 -1.00
CA GLN A 80 -13.75 5.76 -0.46
C GLN A 80 -14.14 4.52 -1.24
N ILE A 81 -13.16 3.87 -1.86
CA ILE A 81 -13.32 2.68 -2.68
C ILE A 81 -12.68 1.51 -1.95
N ARG A 82 -13.45 0.46 -1.72
CA ARG A 82 -12.94 -0.81 -1.18
C ARG A 82 -12.60 -1.72 -2.33
N VAL A 83 -11.54 -2.49 -2.16
CA VAL A 83 -11.06 -3.44 -3.17
C VAL A 83 -10.91 -4.81 -2.53
N ARG A 84 -11.41 -5.83 -3.22
CA ARG A 84 -11.27 -7.23 -2.83
C ARG A 84 -10.80 -8.03 -4.04
N PRO A 85 -9.51 -8.29 -4.15
CA PRO A 85 -8.96 -9.10 -5.23
C PRO A 85 -9.59 -10.49 -5.29
N ASP A 86 -9.90 -10.97 -6.49
CA ASP A 86 -10.49 -12.30 -6.76
C ASP A 86 -11.86 -12.59 -6.10
N TYR A 87 -12.59 -11.58 -5.65
CA TYR A 87 -13.84 -11.74 -4.89
C TYR A 87 -15.11 -11.37 -5.64
N TRP A 88 -15.06 -11.10 -6.95
CA TRP A 88 -16.25 -10.67 -7.68
C TRP A 88 -17.44 -11.62 -7.52
N ASN A 89 -17.25 -12.91 -7.71
CA ASN A 89 -18.34 -13.88 -7.61
C ASN A 89 -18.88 -13.95 -6.18
N LEU A 90 -18.00 -13.90 -5.17
CA LEU A 90 -18.40 -13.89 -3.75
C LEU A 90 -19.16 -12.62 -3.37
N GLU A 91 -18.79 -11.45 -3.92
CA GLU A 91 -19.54 -10.20 -3.68
C GLU A 91 -20.92 -10.26 -4.32
N VAL A 92 -21.06 -10.83 -5.52
CA VAL A 92 -22.37 -11.04 -6.16
C VAL A 92 -23.22 -12.02 -5.37
N GLU A 93 -22.65 -13.14 -4.91
CA GLU A 93 -23.33 -14.11 -4.03
C GLU A 93 -23.74 -13.46 -2.71
N SER A 94 -22.87 -12.66 -2.08
CA SER A 94 -23.17 -11.91 -0.87
C SER A 94 -24.32 -10.93 -1.07
N VAL A 95 -24.35 -10.22 -2.20
CA VAL A 95 -25.47 -9.32 -2.54
C VAL A 95 -26.80 -10.08 -2.68
N LEU A 96 -26.78 -11.29 -3.24
CA LEU A 96 -27.96 -12.14 -3.35
C LEU A 96 -28.37 -12.70 -1.99
N GLU A 97 -27.43 -13.12 -1.15
CA GLU A 97 -27.68 -13.63 0.20
C GLU A 97 -28.29 -12.56 1.11
N VAL A 98 -27.82 -11.31 1.01
CA VAL A 98 -28.40 -10.16 1.72
C VAL A 98 -29.87 -9.95 1.37
N LYS A 99 -30.24 -10.21 0.12
CA LYS A 99 -31.64 -10.17 -0.32
C LYS A 99 -32.52 -11.13 0.49
N GLU A 100 -31.99 -12.26 0.90
CA GLU A 100 -32.75 -13.30 1.62
C GLU A 100 -32.72 -13.11 3.15
N LYS A 101 -31.58 -12.69 3.71
CA LYS A 101 -31.31 -12.70 5.16
C LYS A 101 -31.23 -11.32 5.82
N GLY A 102 -31.20 -10.24 5.05
CA GLY A 102 -30.91 -8.90 5.56
C GLY A 102 -29.40 -8.68 5.83
N TYR A 103 -28.91 -7.47 5.57
CA TYR A 103 -27.51 -7.11 5.72
C TYR A 103 -27.17 -6.88 7.21
N ASN A 104 -26.26 -7.68 7.78
CA ASN A 104 -25.83 -7.61 9.19
C ASN A 104 -26.97 -7.63 10.21
N GLY A 105 -28.16 -8.09 9.84
CA GLY A 105 -29.34 -8.13 10.71
C GLY A 105 -29.94 -6.77 11.10
N ASN A 106 -29.36 -5.66 10.67
CA ASN A 106 -29.77 -4.31 11.06
C ASN A 106 -30.26 -3.42 9.91
N GLU A 107 -29.88 -3.70 8.66
CA GLU A 107 -30.32 -2.95 7.49
C GLU A 107 -31.41 -3.73 6.76
N SER A 108 -32.47 -3.05 6.30
CA SER A 108 -33.55 -3.67 5.51
C SER A 108 -33.20 -3.58 4.03
N PHE A 109 -33.15 -4.71 3.34
CA PHE A 109 -32.98 -4.76 1.89
C PHE A 109 -34.14 -4.11 1.18
N ILE A 110 -33.85 -3.26 0.19
CA ILE A 110 -34.85 -2.58 -0.65
C ILE A 110 -34.86 -3.18 -2.06
N GLU A 111 -33.75 -3.10 -2.76
CA GLU A 111 -33.64 -3.57 -4.14
C GLU A 111 -32.17 -3.82 -4.58
N ASN A 112 -32.03 -4.62 -5.64
CA ASN A 112 -30.84 -4.71 -6.46
C ASN A 112 -31.10 -4.15 -7.85
N ARG A 113 -30.16 -3.38 -8.38
CA ARG A 113 -30.21 -2.87 -9.76
C ARG A 113 -28.96 -3.31 -10.52
N THR A 114 -29.15 -4.05 -11.57
CA THR A 114 -28.08 -4.31 -12.55
C THR A 114 -27.82 -3.03 -13.32
N ILE A 115 -26.65 -2.47 -13.14
CA ILE A 115 -26.20 -1.25 -13.84
C ILE A 115 -25.59 -1.63 -15.19
N ILE A 116 -24.70 -2.61 -15.17
CA ILE A 116 -24.11 -3.23 -16.39
C ILE A 116 -24.09 -4.75 -16.12
N PRO A 117 -24.68 -5.56 -17.00
CA PRO A 117 -24.68 -7.01 -16.85
C PRO A 117 -23.26 -7.55 -16.62
N ASN A 118 -23.09 -8.43 -15.63
CA ASN A 118 -21.81 -9.04 -15.24
C ASN A 118 -20.66 -8.09 -14.92
N LYS A 119 -20.91 -6.78 -14.79
CA LYS A 119 -19.88 -5.78 -14.53
C LYS A 119 -20.19 -4.85 -13.36
N ALA A 120 -21.46 -4.42 -13.19
CA ALA A 120 -21.81 -3.48 -12.11
C ALA A 120 -23.23 -3.69 -11.60
N ILE A 121 -23.38 -3.68 -10.27
CA ILE A 121 -24.62 -3.85 -9.55
C ILE A 121 -24.70 -2.77 -8.45
N ALA A 122 -25.86 -2.15 -8.26
CA ALA A 122 -26.15 -1.33 -7.11
C ALA A 122 -27.08 -2.09 -6.17
N MET A 123 -26.71 -2.19 -4.90
CA MET A 123 -27.57 -2.70 -3.83
C MET A 123 -28.03 -1.53 -2.98
N VAL A 124 -29.33 -1.49 -2.71
CA VAL A 124 -29.97 -0.46 -1.88
C VAL A 124 -30.49 -1.10 -0.60
N THR A 125 -30.05 -0.58 0.52
CA THR A 125 -30.54 -0.97 1.84
C THR A 125 -31.01 0.25 2.63
N GLN A 126 -31.95 0.06 3.53
CA GLN A 126 -32.43 1.10 4.42
C GLN A 126 -31.77 0.97 5.78
N ALA A 127 -31.25 2.07 6.31
CA ALA A 127 -30.65 2.12 7.63
C ALA A 127 -31.67 1.79 8.73
N PRO A 128 -31.28 1.05 9.79
CA PRO A 128 -32.17 0.69 10.88
C PRO A 128 -32.66 1.95 11.62
N GLY A 129 -33.97 1.94 11.99
CA GLY A 129 -34.54 3.00 12.79
C GLY A 129 -34.63 4.37 12.10
N SER A 130 -34.73 4.39 10.77
CA SER A 130 -34.75 5.55 9.87
C SER A 130 -35.75 6.55 10.30
N TRP A 131 -36.42 6.86 11.08
CA TRP A 131 -37.16 8.02 11.61
C TRP A 131 -36.82 8.34 13.07
N LYS A 132 -36.26 7.34 13.81
CA LYS A 132 -36.02 7.43 15.25
C LYS A 132 -34.55 7.60 15.63
N HIS A 133 -33.64 7.11 14.80
CA HIS A 133 -32.21 7.20 15.08
C HIS A 133 -31.52 8.08 14.05
N SER A 134 -30.95 9.16 14.48
CA SER A 134 -30.09 9.98 13.63
C SER A 134 -28.70 9.36 13.56
N VAL A 135 -28.15 9.24 12.37
CA VAL A 135 -26.71 8.98 12.14
C VAL A 135 -25.87 10.14 12.69
N SER A 136 -26.48 11.29 12.85
CA SER A 136 -25.99 12.41 13.66
C SER A 136 -27.18 13.09 14.32
N LYS A 137 -26.95 13.83 15.41
CA LYS A 137 -27.98 14.64 16.10
C LYS A 137 -28.76 15.60 15.16
N HIS A 138 -28.29 15.79 13.93
CA HIS A 138 -28.79 16.75 12.96
C HIS A 138 -29.53 16.12 11.76
N LEU A 139 -29.44 14.80 11.54
CA LEU A 139 -30.07 14.10 10.42
C LEU A 139 -31.22 13.23 10.91
N LYS A 140 -32.42 13.80 11.02
CA LYS A 140 -33.66 13.05 11.22
C LYS A 140 -34.28 12.80 9.85
N GLY A 141 -34.36 11.55 9.41
CA GLY A 141 -34.95 11.22 8.11
C GLY A 141 -34.78 9.75 7.74
N MET A 142 -35.29 9.37 6.59
CA MET A 142 -34.98 8.05 6.03
C MET A 142 -33.64 8.09 5.34
N ILE A 143 -32.78 7.13 5.70
CA ILE A 143 -31.45 7.00 5.16
C ILE A 143 -31.38 5.66 4.41
N TYR A 144 -30.93 5.74 3.19
CA TYR A 144 -30.66 4.59 2.34
C TYR A 144 -29.18 4.52 2.09
N TYR A 145 -28.59 3.34 2.23
CA TYR A 145 -27.23 3.06 1.76
C TYR A 145 -27.33 2.56 0.33
N VAL A 146 -26.53 3.11 -0.55
CA VAL A 146 -26.36 2.65 -1.92
C VAL A 146 -24.94 2.11 -2.05
N ASP A 147 -24.81 0.79 -2.07
CA ASP A 147 -23.58 0.08 -2.30
C ASP A 147 -23.46 -0.23 -3.78
N PHE A 148 -22.51 0.38 -4.45
CA PHE A 148 -22.23 0.20 -5.85
C PHE A 148 -21.04 -0.76 -6.01
N TYR A 149 -21.31 -1.96 -6.49
CA TYR A 149 -20.29 -2.99 -6.74
C TYR A 149 -19.96 -3.02 -8.23
N PHE A 150 -18.69 -3.11 -8.55
CA PHE A 150 -18.24 -3.24 -9.94
C PHE A 150 -16.99 -4.11 -10.03
N ARG A 151 -16.78 -4.69 -11.20
CA ARG A 151 -15.66 -5.55 -11.51
C ARG A 151 -14.65 -4.84 -12.39
N LEU A 152 -13.36 -5.01 -12.09
CA LEU A 152 -12.26 -4.71 -12.99
C LEU A 152 -11.52 -6.01 -13.29
N GLY A 153 -10.98 -6.11 -14.51
CA GLY A 153 -10.34 -7.33 -14.95
C GLY A 153 -11.28 -8.54 -14.91
N LYS A 154 -10.74 -9.66 -14.45
CA LYS A 154 -11.52 -10.92 -14.41
C LYS A 154 -12.35 -11.06 -13.15
N ASN A 155 -11.79 -10.80 -11.98
CA ASN A 155 -12.39 -11.20 -10.71
C ASN A 155 -12.30 -10.15 -9.60
N ASP A 156 -11.61 -9.04 -9.79
CA ASP A 156 -11.47 -8.05 -8.72
C ASP A 156 -12.77 -7.31 -8.47
N ALA A 157 -13.26 -7.37 -7.25
CA ALA A 157 -14.43 -6.65 -6.80
C ALA A 157 -14.07 -5.30 -6.21
N TYR A 158 -14.73 -4.28 -6.69
CA TYR A 158 -14.63 -2.92 -6.18
C TYR A 158 -15.98 -2.49 -5.65
N SER A 159 -16.01 -1.77 -4.54
CA SER A 159 -17.25 -1.24 -4.02
C SER A 159 -17.12 0.19 -3.51
N ILE A 160 -18.17 0.97 -3.75
CA ILE A 160 -18.34 2.33 -3.25
C ILE A 160 -19.66 2.38 -2.51
N ARG A 161 -19.67 2.92 -1.28
CA ARG A 161 -20.90 3.18 -0.55
C ARG A 161 -21.18 4.68 -0.52
N THR A 162 -22.42 5.05 -0.80
CA THR A 162 -22.91 6.42 -0.60
C THR A 162 -24.27 6.39 0.12
N LEU A 163 -24.77 7.56 0.45
CA LEU A 163 -26.02 7.75 1.15
C LEU A 163 -27.04 8.48 0.27
N ALA A 164 -28.26 7.99 0.29
CA ALA A 164 -29.42 8.75 -0.14
C ALA A 164 -30.28 9.07 1.09
N SER A 165 -30.72 10.29 1.26
CA SER A 165 -31.52 10.69 2.41
C SER A 165 -32.79 11.42 1.98
N ILE A 166 -33.89 11.14 2.69
CA ILE A 166 -35.19 11.82 2.52
C ILE A 166 -35.53 12.47 3.86
N MET A 167 -35.63 13.79 3.86
CA MET A 167 -35.97 14.56 5.05
C MET A 167 -37.46 14.50 5.33
N PRO A 168 -37.90 14.46 6.59
CA PRO A 168 -39.28 14.50 6.97
C PRO A 168 -39.90 15.88 6.65
N VAL A 169 -41.16 15.87 6.33
CA VAL A 169 -41.97 17.07 6.24
C VAL A 169 -42.86 17.15 7.51
N ASN A 170 -42.66 18.19 8.31
CA ASN A 170 -43.37 18.36 9.60
C ASN A 170 -43.21 17.13 10.53
N GLY A 171 -42.02 16.52 10.55
CA GLY A 171 -41.71 15.34 11.38
C GLY A 171 -42.35 14.03 10.91
N LYS A 172 -42.99 14.01 9.74
CA LYS A 172 -43.68 12.84 9.16
C LYS A 172 -43.05 12.46 7.81
N ALA A 173 -43.26 11.22 7.38
CA ALA A 173 -42.88 10.80 6.05
C ALA A 173 -43.62 11.63 4.98
N PRO A 174 -42.91 12.07 3.91
CA PRO A 174 -43.55 12.75 2.81
C PRO A 174 -44.63 11.86 2.17
N PRO A 175 -45.77 12.43 1.69
CA PRO A 175 -46.86 11.64 1.11
C PRO A 175 -46.43 10.88 -0.16
N ASN A 176 -45.44 11.36 -0.88
CA ASN A 176 -44.86 10.73 -2.07
C ASN A 176 -43.53 9.98 -1.80
N LEU A 177 -43.42 9.38 -0.61
CA LEU A 177 -42.20 8.75 -0.14
C LEU A 177 -41.55 7.79 -1.15
N LYS A 178 -42.31 6.87 -1.74
CA LYS A 178 -41.79 5.90 -2.72
C LYS A 178 -41.22 6.55 -3.98
N GLN A 179 -41.80 7.65 -4.45
CA GLN A 179 -41.27 8.38 -5.59
C GLN A 179 -39.97 9.12 -5.24
N LEU A 180 -39.92 9.74 -4.05
CA LEU A 180 -38.72 10.39 -3.55
C LEU A 180 -37.59 9.39 -3.29
N GLU A 181 -37.92 8.22 -2.74
CA GLU A 181 -36.96 7.13 -2.55
C GLU A 181 -36.30 6.75 -3.87
N LYS A 182 -37.08 6.43 -4.90
CA LYS A 182 -36.58 6.11 -6.22
C LYS A 182 -35.69 7.24 -6.78
N SER A 183 -36.17 8.49 -6.71
CA SER A 183 -35.44 9.65 -7.23
C SER A 183 -34.12 9.86 -6.50
N LYS A 184 -34.09 9.74 -5.18
CA LYS A 184 -32.85 9.92 -4.39
C LYS A 184 -31.84 8.80 -4.57
N VAL A 185 -32.31 7.58 -4.76
CA VAL A 185 -31.46 6.44 -5.10
C VAL A 185 -30.90 6.59 -6.52
N ASP A 186 -31.70 7.01 -7.49
CA ASP A 186 -31.25 7.31 -8.86
C ASP A 186 -30.19 8.41 -8.88
N GLU A 187 -30.40 9.49 -8.10
CA GLU A 187 -29.43 10.57 -7.92
C GLU A 187 -28.09 10.03 -7.36
N ALA A 188 -28.14 9.22 -6.30
CA ALA A 188 -26.96 8.64 -5.67
C ALA A 188 -26.18 7.71 -6.62
N ILE A 189 -26.86 6.88 -7.38
CA ILE A 189 -26.25 6.04 -8.42
C ILE A 189 -25.64 6.91 -9.53
N GLY A 190 -26.37 7.94 -9.98
CA GLY A 190 -25.88 8.90 -10.98
C GLY A 190 -24.62 9.63 -10.56
N LEU A 191 -24.52 10.03 -9.28
CA LEU A 191 -23.31 10.66 -8.72
C LEU A 191 -22.10 9.72 -8.78
N ILE A 192 -22.25 8.45 -8.39
CA ILE A 192 -21.14 7.48 -8.46
C ILE A 192 -20.72 7.28 -9.93
N ARG A 193 -21.68 7.12 -10.83
CA ARG A 193 -21.39 6.90 -12.24
C ARG A 193 -20.62 8.09 -12.83
N ASN A 194 -21.18 9.29 -12.75
CA ASN A 194 -20.63 10.49 -13.39
C ASN A 194 -19.27 10.90 -12.81
N ASN A 195 -19.11 10.79 -11.50
CA ASN A 195 -17.87 11.22 -10.82
C ASN A 195 -16.76 10.18 -10.85
N PHE A 196 -17.11 8.91 -11.01
CA PHE A 196 -16.13 7.84 -10.90
C PHE A 196 -16.28 6.76 -11.99
N PHE A 197 -17.41 6.03 -12.01
CA PHE A 197 -17.52 4.78 -12.77
C PHE A 197 -17.44 4.97 -14.28
N ASP A 198 -18.04 6.02 -14.82
CA ASP A 198 -18.04 6.29 -16.27
C ASP A 198 -16.67 6.79 -16.77
N LYS A 199 -15.75 7.16 -15.86
CA LYS A 199 -14.34 7.50 -16.16
C LYS A 199 -13.39 6.30 -16.05
N LEU A 200 -13.91 5.16 -15.57
CA LEU A 200 -13.14 3.98 -15.29
C LEU A 200 -13.07 3.07 -16.50
N ARG A 201 -11.87 2.60 -16.82
CA ARG A 201 -11.67 1.54 -17.81
C ARG A 201 -10.84 0.40 -17.27
N ASP A 202 -11.04 -0.78 -17.82
CA ASP A 202 -10.18 -1.94 -17.56
C ASP A 202 -8.77 -1.67 -18.10
N ARG A 203 -7.76 -2.18 -17.39
CA ARG A 203 -6.35 -2.07 -17.71
C ARG A 203 -5.62 -3.33 -17.28
N LYS A 204 -4.67 -3.81 -18.04
CA LYS A 204 -3.70 -4.80 -17.56
C LYS A 204 -2.71 -4.09 -16.64
N ASP A 205 -2.27 -4.73 -15.55
CA ASP A 205 -1.32 -4.12 -14.61
C ASP A 205 0.01 -3.72 -15.24
N THR A 206 0.41 -4.39 -16.31
CA THR A 206 1.60 -4.08 -17.13
C THR A 206 1.37 -2.98 -18.16
N GLU A 207 0.12 -2.57 -18.40
CA GLU A 207 -0.19 -1.49 -19.32
C GLU A 207 0.15 -0.14 -18.71
N MET A 208 0.95 0.66 -19.41
CA MET A 208 1.23 2.05 -19.05
C MET A 208 0.30 2.99 -19.82
N PRO A 209 -0.73 3.56 -19.16
CA PRO A 209 -1.62 4.51 -19.81
C PRO A 209 -0.86 5.75 -20.29
N GLN A 210 -1.15 6.19 -21.49
CA GLN A 210 -0.56 7.41 -22.07
C GLN A 210 -1.27 8.69 -21.61
N GLN A 211 -2.46 8.54 -21.05
CA GLN A 211 -3.26 9.65 -20.52
C GLN A 211 -2.90 9.97 -19.08
N GLN A 212 -3.18 11.20 -18.66
CA GLN A 212 -3.22 11.55 -17.25
C GLN A 212 -4.33 10.79 -16.52
N GLY A 213 -4.10 10.47 -15.27
CA GLY A 213 -5.08 9.77 -14.47
C GLY A 213 -4.47 8.88 -13.40
N VAL A 214 -5.30 8.04 -12.82
CA VAL A 214 -4.98 7.20 -11.66
C VAL A 214 -5.02 5.73 -12.05
N CYS A 215 -3.90 5.04 -11.83
CA CYS A 215 -3.83 3.59 -11.97
C CYS A 215 -4.36 2.88 -10.73
N LEU A 216 -5.27 1.95 -10.97
CA LEU A 216 -5.75 0.96 -10.02
C LEU A 216 -5.25 -0.42 -10.43
N THR A 217 -5.36 -1.41 -9.57
CA THR A 217 -5.17 -2.81 -9.98
C THR A 217 -6.22 -3.14 -11.06
N GLU A 218 -5.77 -3.66 -12.20
CA GLU A 218 -6.59 -4.00 -13.36
C GLU A 218 -7.49 -2.85 -13.89
N GLY A 219 -7.26 -1.61 -13.43
CA GLY A 219 -8.08 -0.46 -13.79
C GLY A 219 -7.34 0.86 -13.97
N PHE A 220 -8.01 1.80 -14.63
CA PHE A 220 -7.51 3.15 -14.84
C PHE A 220 -8.65 4.16 -14.82
N ILE A 221 -8.48 5.24 -14.06
CA ILE A 221 -9.40 6.39 -14.06
C ILE A 221 -8.71 7.51 -14.86
N ALA A 222 -9.29 7.88 -15.98
CA ALA A 222 -8.82 9.03 -16.73
C ALA A 222 -9.25 10.33 -16.05
N ASP A 223 -8.29 11.21 -15.75
CA ASP A 223 -8.56 12.54 -15.20
C ASP A 223 -7.49 13.55 -15.66
N ASN A 224 -7.65 14.80 -15.27
CA ASN A 224 -6.70 15.87 -15.61
C ASN A 224 -5.53 16.00 -14.63
N GLY A 225 -5.37 15.07 -13.70
CA GLY A 225 -4.31 15.09 -12.68
C GLY A 225 -4.60 15.95 -11.44
N SER A 226 -5.71 16.70 -11.40
CA SER A 226 -6.06 17.59 -10.29
C SER A 226 -6.91 16.94 -9.22
N GLU A 227 -7.62 15.86 -9.54
CA GLU A 227 -8.52 15.21 -8.60
C GLU A 227 -7.75 14.61 -7.41
N PRO A 228 -8.18 14.86 -6.17
CA PRO A 228 -7.56 14.27 -5.00
C PRO A 228 -7.57 12.74 -5.06
N PHE A 229 -6.43 12.14 -4.86
CA PHE A 229 -6.27 10.69 -4.82
C PHE A 229 -5.40 10.29 -3.64
N PHE A 230 -5.81 9.24 -2.96
CA PHE A 230 -5.00 8.55 -1.98
C PHE A 230 -5.20 7.03 -2.13
N GLY A 231 -4.11 6.27 -2.11
CA GLY A 231 -4.22 4.83 -2.18
C GLY A 231 -2.89 4.12 -1.99
N SER A 232 -2.97 2.82 -1.73
CA SER A 232 -1.81 1.95 -1.64
C SER A 232 -1.96 0.74 -2.55
N ALA A 233 -0.87 0.34 -3.18
CA ALA A 233 -0.74 -0.93 -3.87
C ALA A 233 0.25 -1.81 -3.13
N GLY A 234 -0.19 -3.00 -2.79
CA GLY A 234 0.64 -4.07 -2.24
C GLY A 234 1.04 -5.05 -3.34
N ILE A 235 2.31 -5.40 -3.41
CA ILE A 235 2.86 -6.22 -4.49
C ILE A 235 3.67 -7.36 -3.87
N LYS A 236 3.33 -8.59 -4.25
CA LYS A 236 4.07 -9.80 -3.89
C LYS A 236 4.92 -10.25 -5.06
N ILE A 237 6.16 -10.64 -4.80
CA ILE A 237 7.06 -11.19 -5.82
C ILE A 237 7.01 -12.71 -5.71
N LYS A 238 6.60 -13.41 -6.79
CA LYS A 238 6.34 -14.87 -6.76
C LYS A 238 7.57 -15.68 -6.40
N ASP A 239 8.75 -15.32 -6.92
CA ASP A 239 9.99 -16.05 -6.67
C ASP A 239 10.55 -15.78 -5.27
N TYR A 240 10.15 -14.68 -4.65
CA TYR A 240 10.55 -14.29 -3.30
C TYR A 240 9.31 -14.05 -2.44
N LYS A 241 8.66 -15.14 -2.03
CA LYS A 241 7.37 -15.10 -1.30
C LYS A 241 7.38 -14.25 -0.02
N ASP A 242 8.58 -14.00 0.53
CA ASP A 242 8.78 -13.20 1.72
C ASP A 242 9.12 -11.74 1.42
N VAL A 243 9.20 -11.36 0.13
CA VAL A 243 9.42 -9.98 -0.28
C VAL A 243 8.08 -9.34 -0.64
N TYR A 244 7.77 -8.29 0.08
CA TYR A 244 6.56 -7.50 -0.12
C TYR A 244 6.92 -6.05 -0.41
N VAL A 245 6.36 -5.52 -1.47
CA VAL A 245 6.53 -4.14 -1.90
C VAL A 245 5.22 -3.39 -1.69
N GLU A 246 5.30 -2.18 -1.18
CA GLU A 246 4.15 -1.29 -0.99
C GLU A 246 4.46 0.09 -1.54
N LEU A 247 3.59 0.59 -2.39
CA LEU A 247 3.63 1.95 -2.89
C LEU A 247 2.35 2.68 -2.46
N THR A 248 2.49 3.64 -1.54
CA THR A 248 1.41 4.53 -1.10
C THR A 248 1.56 5.88 -1.77
N THR A 249 0.48 6.44 -2.29
CA THR A 249 0.50 7.70 -3.04
C THR A 249 -0.69 8.59 -2.68
N GLY A 250 -0.52 9.91 -2.78
CA GLY A 250 -1.58 10.90 -2.53
C GLY A 250 -1.76 11.26 -1.05
N GLY A 251 -0.91 10.75 -0.15
CA GLY A 251 -0.89 11.15 1.24
C GLY A 251 -0.36 12.57 1.43
N ALA A 252 -0.40 13.01 2.66
CA ALA A 252 0.34 14.15 3.19
C ALA A 252 0.80 13.78 4.60
N LEU A 253 1.83 14.42 5.08
CA LEU A 253 2.15 14.36 6.51
C LEU A 253 1.04 15.11 7.26
N GLU A 254 0.43 14.46 8.24
CA GLU A 254 -0.52 15.12 9.13
C GLU A 254 0.22 16.06 10.08
N GLU A 255 -0.49 17.06 10.59
CA GLU A 255 0.08 17.97 11.60
C GLU A 255 0.51 17.15 12.83
N GLY A 256 1.79 17.26 13.21
CA GLY A 256 2.40 16.47 14.29
C GLY A 256 3.08 15.18 13.86
N ASP A 257 2.98 14.77 12.60
CA ASP A 257 3.73 13.65 12.08
C ASP A 257 5.23 13.95 12.06
N LYS A 258 6.01 13.01 12.63
CA LYS A 258 7.47 13.10 12.58
C LYS A 258 7.98 12.75 11.18
N PRO A 259 8.99 13.47 10.65
CA PRO A 259 9.70 13.06 9.45
C PRO A 259 10.26 11.63 9.57
N LEU A 260 10.38 10.92 8.44
CA LEU A 260 10.83 9.52 8.42
C LEU A 260 12.12 9.27 9.22
N LEU A 261 13.08 10.20 9.16
CA LEU A 261 14.38 10.05 9.84
C LEU A 261 14.28 10.10 11.37
N GLU A 262 13.25 10.78 11.88
CA GLU A 262 12.98 10.92 13.31
C GLU A 262 12.00 9.86 13.85
N ARG A 263 11.29 9.19 12.93
CA ARG A 263 10.25 8.21 13.26
C ARG A 263 10.88 6.91 13.75
N ASP A 264 10.44 6.41 14.90
CA ASP A 264 10.71 5.03 15.31
C ASP A 264 9.77 4.10 14.54
N LEU A 265 10.33 3.26 13.67
CA LEU A 265 9.55 2.36 12.79
C LEU A 265 8.92 1.18 13.55
N PHE A 266 9.34 0.93 14.78
CA PHE A 266 8.90 -0.18 15.61
C PHE A 266 8.34 0.27 16.97
N ALA A 267 8.12 1.58 17.14
CA ALA A 267 7.53 2.09 18.36
C ALA A 267 6.15 1.48 18.56
N LYS A 268 6.01 0.74 19.65
CA LYS A 268 4.71 0.38 20.19
C LYS A 268 4.38 1.37 21.32
N ASP A 269 3.12 1.49 21.66
CA ASP A 269 2.62 2.55 22.54
C ASP A 269 3.15 2.46 23.99
N SER A 270 3.79 1.37 24.41
CA SER A 270 4.33 1.23 25.76
C SER A 270 5.84 1.55 25.84
N ALA A 271 6.28 2.15 26.94
CA ALA A 271 7.68 2.44 27.20
C ALA A 271 8.55 1.17 27.26
N LEU A 272 7.99 0.05 27.74
CA LEU A 272 8.67 -1.25 27.81
C LEU A 272 8.89 -1.84 26.42
N ASP A 273 7.88 -1.74 25.55
CA ASP A 273 7.98 -2.19 24.16
C ASP A 273 9.01 -1.36 23.36
N LYS A 274 9.14 -0.06 23.64
CA LYS A 274 10.19 0.79 23.09
C LYS A 274 11.57 0.30 23.48
N LEU A 275 11.80 -0.01 24.76
CA LEU A 275 13.08 -0.51 25.26
C LEU A 275 13.44 -1.87 24.64
N LEU A 276 12.46 -2.76 24.48
CA LEU A 276 12.63 -4.07 23.85
C LEU A 276 12.80 -3.98 22.33
N SER A 277 12.22 -2.97 21.68
CA SER A 277 12.38 -2.76 20.23
C SER A 277 13.78 -2.28 19.88
N TRP A 278 14.38 -1.41 20.68
CA TRP A 278 15.73 -0.90 20.48
C TRP A 278 16.80 -2.01 20.45
N ALA A 279 16.62 -3.06 21.27
CA ALA A 279 17.52 -4.21 21.28
C ALA A 279 17.37 -5.15 20.10
N LYS A 280 16.36 -4.94 19.22
CA LYS A 280 15.96 -5.90 18.18
C LYS A 280 16.32 -5.50 16.76
N TYR A 281 16.62 -4.23 16.48
CA TYR A 281 16.94 -3.80 15.12
C TYR A 281 18.17 -2.89 15.06
N SER A 282 18.83 -2.91 13.92
CA SER A 282 19.95 -2.02 13.58
C SER A 282 19.64 -1.23 12.34
N THR A 283 20.07 0.04 12.30
CA THR A 283 19.96 0.87 11.11
C THR A 283 21.11 0.55 10.17
N ILE A 284 20.79 0.09 8.96
CA ILE A 284 21.76 -0.15 7.89
C ILE A 284 22.15 1.18 7.26
N ARG A 285 21.15 1.99 6.90
CA ARG A 285 21.34 3.30 6.26
C ARG A 285 20.14 4.20 6.55
N LYS A 286 20.40 5.50 6.77
CA LYS A 286 19.37 6.54 6.84
C LYS A 286 19.92 7.85 6.29
N GLY A 287 19.09 8.64 5.62
CA GLY A 287 19.48 9.95 5.11
C GLY A 287 18.51 10.50 4.07
N LYS A 288 18.84 11.69 3.59
CA LYS A 288 18.13 12.32 2.48
C LYS A 288 18.49 11.61 1.18
N ARG A 289 17.48 11.41 0.32
CA ARG A 289 17.67 10.80 -0.99
C ARG A 289 16.66 11.36 -2.00
N ASN A 290 17.17 12.01 -3.03
CA ASN A 290 16.35 12.48 -4.15
C ASN A 290 16.12 11.33 -5.13
N ILE A 291 14.88 11.14 -5.57
CA ILE A 291 14.49 10.15 -6.56
C ILE A 291 13.76 10.87 -7.70
N ASN A 292 14.40 10.95 -8.85
CA ASN A 292 13.83 11.59 -10.07
C ASN A 292 13.22 12.98 -9.79
N GLY A 293 13.95 13.83 -9.09
CA GLY A 293 13.51 15.19 -8.73
C GLY A 293 12.61 15.26 -7.50
N MET A 294 12.19 14.15 -6.93
CA MET A 294 11.41 14.11 -5.69
C MET A 294 12.35 14.08 -4.48
N ALA A 295 12.43 15.20 -3.75
CA ALA A 295 13.16 15.26 -2.49
C ALA A 295 12.49 14.36 -1.46
N GLY A 296 13.28 13.55 -0.77
CA GLY A 296 12.77 12.59 0.20
C GLY A 296 13.84 12.09 1.15
N SER A 297 13.44 11.15 1.99
CA SER A 297 14.30 10.52 2.98
C SER A 297 14.19 9.01 2.88
N GLU A 298 15.29 8.29 3.14
CA GLU A 298 15.27 6.84 3.28
C GLU A 298 15.71 6.40 4.68
N LYS A 299 15.15 5.28 5.13
CA LYS A 299 15.52 4.61 6.36
C LYS A 299 15.45 3.11 6.15
N LEU A 300 16.61 2.46 6.23
CA LEU A 300 16.80 1.04 6.00
C LEU A 300 17.23 0.39 7.31
N VAL A 301 16.44 -0.58 7.78
CA VAL A 301 16.68 -1.26 9.05
C VAL A 301 16.69 -2.77 8.87
N LYS A 302 17.47 -3.43 9.72
CA LYS A 302 17.54 -4.87 9.87
C LYS A 302 17.17 -5.26 11.28
N TRP A 303 16.41 -6.33 11.42
CA TRP A 303 16.15 -6.95 12.72
C TRP A 303 16.46 -8.45 12.69
N GLN A 304 16.26 -9.13 13.80
CA GLN A 304 16.69 -10.52 13.97
C GLN A 304 16.31 -11.44 12.79
N GLY A 305 17.20 -12.33 12.41
CA GLY A 305 16.96 -13.39 11.44
C GLY A 305 16.93 -12.94 9.98
N ASN A 306 17.80 -12.01 9.57
CA ASN A 306 17.88 -11.48 8.20
C ASN A 306 16.53 -10.91 7.71
N ARG A 307 15.88 -10.16 8.55
CA ARG A 307 14.66 -9.43 8.19
C ARG A 307 15.03 -7.99 7.91
N TYR A 308 14.42 -7.40 6.87
CA TYR A 308 14.73 -6.03 6.48
C TYR A 308 13.44 -5.25 6.22
N LEU A 309 13.44 -3.99 6.64
CA LEU A 309 12.42 -3.01 6.31
C LEU A 309 13.09 -1.78 5.73
N PHE A 310 12.82 -1.53 4.47
CA PHE A 310 13.37 -0.42 3.72
C PHE A 310 12.24 0.53 3.35
N ILE A 311 12.37 1.80 3.72
CA ILE A 311 11.38 2.84 3.46
C ILE A 311 12.06 4.02 2.81
N TRP A 312 11.45 4.55 1.77
CA TRP A 312 11.68 5.89 1.25
C TRP A 312 10.35 6.65 1.26
N GLU A 313 10.39 7.90 1.68
CA GLU A 313 9.23 8.76 1.78
C GLU A 313 9.60 10.14 1.25
N LYS A 314 8.77 10.68 0.34
CA LYS A 314 8.90 12.05 -0.13
C LYS A 314 8.70 13.01 1.05
N ASP A 315 9.41 14.13 1.07
CA ASP A 315 9.44 15.03 2.23
C ASP A 315 8.05 15.62 2.60
N ASP A 316 7.13 15.71 1.64
CA ASP A 316 5.74 16.15 1.89
C ASP A 316 4.78 14.99 2.25
N GLY A 317 5.27 13.76 2.36
CA GLY A 317 4.46 12.57 2.64
C GLY A 317 3.59 12.07 1.50
N SER A 318 3.58 12.76 0.35
CA SER A 318 2.68 12.41 -0.76
C SER A 318 3.00 11.09 -1.45
N VAL A 319 4.19 10.55 -1.24
CA VAL A 319 4.63 9.25 -1.77
C VAL A 319 5.46 8.52 -0.74
N LYS A 320 5.14 7.24 -0.56
CA LYS A 320 5.91 6.35 0.30
C LYS A 320 6.12 5.03 -0.42
N PHE A 321 7.37 4.65 -0.56
CA PHE A 321 7.78 3.36 -1.10
C PHE A 321 8.39 2.50 0.01
N LYS A 322 7.89 1.28 0.17
CA LYS A 322 8.33 0.37 1.21
C LYS A 322 8.63 -1.00 0.62
N MET A 323 9.75 -1.61 1.02
CA MET A 323 10.05 -3.02 0.79
C MET A 323 10.24 -3.72 2.13
N THR A 324 9.55 -4.81 2.31
CA THR A 324 9.68 -5.67 3.49
C THR A 324 10.25 -7.01 3.05
N PHE A 325 11.33 -7.41 3.67
CA PHE A 325 11.98 -8.71 3.50
C PHE A 325 11.85 -9.44 4.82
N SER A 326 10.77 -10.17 4.99
CA SER A 326 10.50 -10.93 6.20
C SER A 326 10.16 -12.36 5.86
N ALA A 327 10.67 -13.28 6.66
CA ALA A 327 10.13 -14.63 6.65
C ALA A 327 8.65 -14.57 7.06
N ASN A 328 7.85 -15.46 6.51
CA ASN A 328 6.51 -15.73 7.00
C ASN A 328 6.58 -15.85 8.54
N GLU A 329 5.63 -15.27 9.26
CA GLU A 329 5.61 -15.22 10.73
C GLU A 329 5.81 -16.60 11.39
N LYS A 330 5.47 -17.67 10.68
CA LYS A 330 5.69 -19.07 11.08
C LYS A 330 7.11 -19.57 10.82
N ASN A 331 7.94 -18.85 10.06
CA ASN A 331 9.30 -19.26 9.72
C ASN A 331 10.33 -18.36 10.40
N THR A 332 10.98 -18.86 11.43
CA THR A 332 11.98 -18.13 12.23
C THR A 332 13.31 -17.90 11.50
N LYS A 333 13.49 -18.41 10.28
CA LYS A 333 14.78 -18.40 9.57
C LYS A 333 15.14 -17.07 8.88
N GLY A 334 14.22 -16.08 8.84
CA GLY A 334 14.46 -14.81 8.17
C GLY A 334 14.26 -14.85 6.66
N SER A 335 14.59 -13.75 5.97
CA SER A 335 14.52 -13.66 4.51
C SER A 335 15.53 -14.61 3.86
N PRO A 336 15.20 -15.23 2.72
CA PRO A 336 16.16 -15.98 1.92
C PRO A 336 17.23 -15.08 1.32
N LEU A 337 16.98 -13.77 1.24
CA LEU A 337 17.93 -12.79 0.70
C LEU A 337 18.92 -12.34 1.79
N SER A 338 20.20 -12.31 1.43
CA SER A 338 21.24 -11.66 2.21
C SER A 338 21.01 -10.14 2.23
N GLU A 339 21.66 -9.44 3.16
CA GLU A 339 21.62 -7.98 3.22
C GLU A 339 22.09 -7.32 1.91
N LYS A 340 23.13 -7.87 1.29
CA LYS A 340 23.66 -7.39 0.00
C LYS A 340 22.61 -7.52 -1.11
N GLU A 341 21.92 -8.65 -1.17
CA GLU A 341 20.86 -8.89 -2.18
C GLU A 341 19.64 -7.99 -1.93
N ALA A 342 19.21 -7.83 -0.68
CA ALA A 342 18.14 -6.93 -0.32
C ALA A 342 18.47 -5.47 -0.68
N LEU A 343 19.70 -5.02 -0.39
CA LEU A 343 20.18 -3.69 -0.79
C LEU A 343 20.28 -3.54 -2.32
N THR A 344 20.67 -4.60 -3.02
CA THR A 344 20.69 -4.60 -4.49
C THR A 344 19.29 -4.41 -5.04
N ALA A 345 18.29 -5.18 -4.56
CA ALA A 345 16.88 -5.01 -4.96
C ALA A 345 16.41 -3.57 -4.72
N TRP A 346 16.64 -3.03 -3.52
CA TRP A 346 16.26 -1.67 -3.15
C TRP A 346 16.90 -0.61 -4.05
N ASN A 347 18.22 -0.70 -4.24
CA ASN A 347 18.97 0.29 -5.02
C ASN A 347 18.70 0.20 -6.52
N THR A 348 18.15 -0.92 -7.00
CA THR A 348 17.74 -1.11 -8.40
C THR A 348 16.30 -0.63 -8.64
N ILE A 349 15.38 -0.98 -7.76
CA ILE A 349 13.96 -0.67 -7.91
C ILE A 349 13.67 0.81 -7.63
N LEU A 350 14.06 1.32 -6.46
CA LEU A 350 13.67 2.66 -6.01
C LEU A 350 14.03 3.78 -7.00
N PRO A 351 15.20 3.80 -7.67
CA PRO A 351 15.52 4.84 -8.65
C PRO A 351 14.59 4.88 -9.87
N THR A 352 13.80 3.83 -10.09
CA THR A 352 12.84 3.79 -11.21
C THR A 352 11.50 4.46 -10.86
N LEU A 353 11.27 4.76 -9.57
CA LEU A 353 10.06 5.44 -9.12
C LEU A 353 10.00 6.85 -9.68
N LYS A 354 8.95 7.16 -10.42
CA LYS A 354 8.71 8.50 -10.95
C LYS A 354 7.23 8.83 -11.04
N LYS A 355 6.92 10.13 -10.97
CA LYS A 355 5.58 10.63 -11.25
C LYS A 355 5.27 10.40 -12.74
N ARG A 356 4.06 9.96 -13.04
CA ARG A 356 3.54 9.92 -14.40
C ARG A 356 3.09 11.31 -14.82
N LEU A 357 2.77 11.45 -16.09
CA LEU A 357 2.25 12.69 -16.69
C LEU A 357 1.07 13.27 -15.91
#